data_e0e990d663981f656a3ba404c8905f1d
#
_entry.id   e0e990d663981f656a3ba404c8905f1d
#
_cell.length_a   1.000
_cell.length_b   1.000
_cell.length_c   1.000
_cell.angle_alpha   90.00
_cell.angle_beta   90.00
_cell.angle_gamma   90.00
#
_symmetry.space_group_name_H-M   'P 1'
#
loop_
_entity.id
_entity.type
_entity.pdbx_description
1 polymer ?
#
loop_
_entity_poly.entity_id
_entity_poly.type
_entity_poly.pdbx_seq_one_letter_code
_entity_poly.pdbx_strand_id
1 'polypeptide(L)'
;ETAIHEYMRRAQNLSTILTHSLELTQPSNEFLESSKRDEIYLANAFKNTTQDFAKEPYRRKFKIIRYRLDQRLKVINQLKNNNQPQAEHAYESEKELLDDLYVIRDSLISDNDLILSDFGLNDFIRLVETFGFHLVNLDIREESTNHTNAISDVLNVSSQIDYASLDEKSRINELEKF
;
A
#
# COMPACT_ATOMS: atom_id res chain seq x y z
N GLU A 1 -2.52 -10.42 -2.89
CA GLU A 1 -3.94 -10.35 -3.31
C GLU A 1 -4.86 -10.46 -2.11
N THR A 2 -4.79 -11.52 -1.31
CA THR A 2 -5.70 -11.77 -0.16
C THR A 2 -5.73 -10.59 0.81
N ALA A 3 -4.58 -10.04 1.20
CA ALA A 3 -4.51 -8.88 2.08
C ALA A 3 -5.24 -7.65 1.49
N ILE A 4 -5.01 -7.36 0.20
CA ILE A 4 -5.64 -6.21 -0.46
C ILE A 4 -7.16 -6.38 -0.56
N HIS A 5 -7.66 -7.58 -0.84
CA HIS A 5 -9.11 -7.84 -0.83
C HIS A 5 -9.72 -7.58 0.55
N GLU A 6 -9.05 -8.01 1.62
CA GLU A 6 -9.48 -7.74 2.99
C GLU A 6 -9.47 -6.23 3.29
N TYR A 7 -8.42 -5.50 2.86
CA TYR A 7 -8.34 -4.05 3.02
C TYR A 7 -9.47 -3.33 2.27
N MET A 8 -9.78 -3.74 1.04
CA MET A 8 -10.91 -3.20 0.27
C MET A 8 -12.25 -3.46 0.97
N ARG A 9 -12.43 -4.65 1.55
CA ARG A 9 -13.63 -5.01 2.32
C ARG A 9 -13.78 -4.11 3.55
N ARG A 10 -12.70 -3.90 4.32
CA ARG A 10 -12.68 -3.02 5.49
C ARG A 10 -12.93 -1.56 5.12
N ALA A 11 -12.28 -1.06 4.08
CA ALA A 11 -12.52 0.29 3.56
C ALA A 11 -13.98 0.49 3.15
N GLN A 12 -14.59 -0.51 2.51
CA GLN A 12 -16.02 -0.47 2.16
C GLN A 12 -16.90 -0.42 3.40
N ASN A 13 -16.65 -1.27 4.40
CA ASN A 13 -17.45 -1.29 5.64
C ASN A 13 -17.34 0.06 6.38
N LEU A 14 -16.13 0.60 6.54
CA LEU A 14 -15.91 1.90 7.16
C LEU A 14 -16.61 3.03 6.39
N SER A 15 -16.63 2.98 5.06
CA SER A 15 -17.37 3.95 4.24
C SER A 15 -18.87 3.93 4.49
N THR A 16 -19.45 2.82 4.95
CA THR A 16 -20.87 2.74 5.29
C THR A 16 -21.19 3.23 6.70
N ILE A 17 -20.20 3.23 7.58
CA ILE A 17 -20.33 3.66 8.99
C ILE A 17 -20.02 5.15 9.14
N LEU A 18 -18.94 5.62 8.50
CA LEU A 18 -18.44 7.00 8.61
C LEU A 18 -19.16 7.93 7.63
N THR A 19 -20.44 8.17 7.89
CA THR A 19 -21.34 8.99 7.07
C THR A 19 -21.46 10.43 7.58
N HIS A 20 -20.46 10.92 8.34
CA HIS A 20 -20.47 12.24 8.93
C HIS A 20 -20.60 13.33 7.85
N SER A 21 -21.60 14.17 8.02
CA SER A 21 -21.78 15.35 7.16
C SER A 21 -20.93 16.51 7.66
N LEU A 22 -20.35 17.26 6.73
CA LEU A 22 -19.66 18.53 7.01
C LEU A 22 -20.53 19.56 7.75
N GLU A 23 -21.85 19.35 7.79
CA GLU A 23 -22.78 20.19 8.54
C GLU A 23 -22.76 19.87 10.05
N LEU A 24 -22.28 18.68 10.42
CA LEU A 24 -22.32 18.16 11.80
C LEU A 24 -20.92 17.90 12.40
N THR A 25 -19.89 17.82 11.57
CA THR A 25 -18.52 17.51 11.99
C THR A 25 -17.54 18.55 11.48
N GLN A 26 -16.43 18.71 12.20
CA GLN A 26 -15.32 19.58 11.81
C GLN A 26 -14.04 18.77 11.57
N PRO A 27 -13.85 18.23 10.38
CA PRO A 27 -12.62 17.50 10.05
C PRO A 27 -11.38 18.36 10.25
N SER A 28 -10.26 17.72 10.64
CA SER A 28 -9.00 18.45 10.83
C SER A 28 -8.49 19.09 9.53
N ASN A 29 -7.67 20.14 9.67
CA ASN A 29 -7.09 20.81 8.50
C ASN A 29 -6.22 19.84 7.68
N GLU A 30 -5.45 18.97 8.34
CA GLU A 30 -4.60 17.96 7.69
C GLU A 30 -5.44 16.99 6.83
N PHE A 31 -6.60 16.58 7.37
CA PHE A 31 -7.53 15.73 6.62
C PHE A 31 -8.09 16.44 5.39
N LEU A 32 -8.52 17.70 5.54
CA LEU A 32 -9.06 18.50 4.43
C LEU A 32 -8.01 18.75 3.34
N GLU A 33 -6.75 19.03 3.72
CA GLU A 33 -5.65 19.17 2.78
C GLU A 33 -5.30 17.85 2.08
N SER A 34 -5.30 16.73 2.81
CA SER A 34 -5.10 15.41 2.23
C SER A 34 -6.21 15.10 1.21
N SER A 35 -7.46 15.37 1.55
CA SER A 35 -8.60 15.17 0.64
C SER A 35 -8.51 16.02 -0.62
N LYS A 36 -8.08 17.28 -0.50
CA LYS A 36 -7.84 18.15 -1.67
C LYS A 36 -6.73 17.60 -2.58
N ARG A 37 -5.63 17.13 -2.01
CA ARG A 37 -4.56 16.51 -2.80
C ARG A 37 -5.05 15.30 -3.58
N ASP A 38 -5.84 14.44 -2.93
CA ASP A 38 -6.43 13.28 -3.58
C ASP A 38 -7.36 13.65 -4.74
N GLU A 39 -8.19 14.68 -4.57
CA GLU A 39 -9.11 15.14 -5.62
C GLU A 39 -8.35 15.67 -6.84
N ILE A 40 -7.27 16.40 -6.64
CA ILE A 40 -6.43 16.90 -7.74
C ILE A 40 -5.73 15.71 -8.42
N TYR A 41 -5.14 14.82 -7.63
CA TYR A 41 -4.40 13.67 -8.13
C TYR A 41 -5.29 12.70 -8.92
N LEU A 42 -6.55 12.52 -8.48
CA LEU A 42 -7.50 11.59 -9.07
C LEU A 42 -8.55 12.26 -9.97
N ALA A 43 -8.38 13.54 -10.28
CA ALA A 43 -9.37 14.31 -11.04
C ALA A 43 -9.81 13.63 -12.35
N ASN A 44 -8.89 12.97 -13.05
CA ASN A 44 -9.18 12.24 -14.28
C ASN A 44 -9.91 10.91 -14.03
N ALA A 45 -9.59 10.21 -12.95
CA ALA A 45 -10.18 8.93 -12.60
C ALA A 45 -11.64 9.05 -12.09
N PHE A 46 -11.95 10.18 -11.44
CA PHE A 46 -13.25 10.43 -10.81
C PHE A 46 -14.12 11.49 -11.53
N LYS A 47 -13.85 11.80 -12.80
CA LYS A 47 -14.58 12.83 -13.57
C LYS A 47 -16.10 12.72 -13.49
N ASN A 48 -16.64 11.49 -13.44
CA ASN A 48 -18.07 11.24 -13.45
C ASN A 48 -18.68 11.06 -12.04
N THR A 49 -17.84 11.08 -10.99
CA THR A 49 -18.25 10.83 -9.59
C THR A 49 -17.83 11.95 -8.64
N THR A 50 -17.49 13.12 -9.17
CA THR A 50 -17.01 14.28 -8.39
C THR A 50 -18.00 14.78 -7.34
N GLN A 51 -19.30 14.48 -7.49
CA GLN A 51 -20.34 14.89 -6.54
C GLN A 51 -20.74 13.80 -5.54
N ASP A 52 -20.29 12.55 -5.74
CA ASP A 52 -20.61 11.47 -4.82
C ASP A 52 -19.97 11.74 -3.45
N PHE A 53 -20.83 11.84 -2.42
CA PHE A 53 -20.42 12.09 -1.02
C PHE A 53 -19.64 13.40 -0.79
N ALA A 54 -19.89 14.45 -1.58
CA ALA A 54 -19.22 15.74 -1.42
C ALA A 54 -19.42 16.34 -0.01
N LYS A 55 -20.54 16.02 0.66
CA LYS A 55 -20.83 16.43 2.03
C LYS A 55 -20.39 15.43 3.09
N GLU A 56 -19.90 14.24 2.72
CA GLU A 56 -19.48 13.15 3.60
C GLU A 56 -17.98 12.86 3.39
N PRO A 57 -17.07 13.67 3.94
CA PRO A 57 -15.68 13.69 3.55
C PRO A 57 -14.94 12.39 3.89
N TYR A 58 -15.22 11.77 5.04
CA TYR A 58 -14.62 10.49 5.43
C TYR A 58 -15.05 9.35 4.49
N ARG A 59 -16.33 9.30 4.14
CA ARG A 59 -16.86 8.32 3.18
C ARG A 59 -16.22 8.46 1.81
N ARG A 60 -16.04 9.71 1.37
CA ARG A 60 -15.35 10.04 0.12
C ARG A 60 -13.89 9.59 0.15
N LYS A 61 -13.16 9.83 1.24
CA LYS A 61 -11.78 9.39 1.42
C LYS A 61 -11.66 7.86 1.35
N PHE A 62 -12.57 7.10 1.99
CA PHE A 62 -12.59 5.64 1.87
C PHE A 62 -12.92 5.14 0.46
N LYS A 63 -13.74 5.85 -0.30
CA LYS A 63 -13.95 5.53 -1.72
C LYS A 63 -12.66 5.66 -2.53
N ILE A 64 -11.87 6.69 -2.25
CA ILE A 64 -10.56 6.91 -2.87
C ILE A 64 -9.57 5.81 -2.47
N ILE A 65 -9.47 5.51 -1.17
CA ILE A 65 -8.61 4.42 -0.66
C ILE A 65 -8.95 3.11 -1.38
N ARG A 66 -10.24 2.77 -1.46
CA ARG A 66 -10.68 1.55 -2.14
C ARG A 66 -10.31 1.53 -3.62
N TYR A 67 -10.45 2.66 -4.31
CA TYR A 67 -10.02 2.78 -5.71
C TYR A 67 -8.52 2.55 -5.87
N ARG A 68 -7.67 3.19 -5.04
CA ARG A 68 -6.22 3.04 -5.07
C ARG A 68 -5.80 1.59 -4.78
N LEU A 69 -6.49 0.90 -3.86
CA LEU A 69 -6.29 -0.52 -3.58
C LEU A 69 -6.67 -1.41 -4.79
N ASP A 70 -7.76 -1.10 -5.49
CA ASP A 70 -8.15 -1.80 -6.72
C ASP A 70 -7.08 -1.63 -7.81
N GLN A 71 -6.52 -0.43 -7.97
CA GLN A 71 -5.41 -0.21 -8.89
C GLN A 71 -4.16 -1.02 -8.48
N ARG A 72 -3.84 -1.12 -7.18
CA ARG A 72 -2.75 -1.97 -6.70
C ARG A 72 -2.98 -3.44 -7.02
N LEU A 73 -4.20 -3.93 -6.89
CA LEU A 73 -4.55 -5.29 -7.25
C LEU A 73 -4.35 -5.55 -8.76
N LYS A 74 -4.71 -4.58 -9.61
CA LYS A 74 -4.45 -4.64 -11.05
C LYS A 74 -2.95 -4.74 -11.37
N VAL A 75 -2.11 -3.93 -10.70
CA VAL A 75 -0.64 -4.01 -10.82
C VAL A 75 -0.15 -5.42 -10.52
N ILE A 76 -0.57 -6.00 -9.39
CA ILE A 76 -0.17 -7.35 -9.00
C ILE A 76 -0.59 -8.40 -10.04
N ASN A 77 -1.82 -8.30 -10.54
CA ASN A 77 -2.32 -9.23 -11.56
C ASN A 77 -1.57 -9.09 -12.91
N GLN A 78 -1.21 -7.88 -13.29
CA GLN A 78 -0.40 -7.63 -14.49
C GLN A 78 1.00 -8.24 -14.35
N LEU A 79 1.66 -8.02 -13.20
CA LEU A 79 2.98 -8.61 -12.91
C LEU A 79 2.94 -10.15 -12.92
N LYS A 80 1.91 -10.77 -12.36
CA LYS A 80 1.74 -12.24 -12.40
C LYS A 80 1.64 -12.79 -13.83
N ASN A 81 1.07 -12.02 -14.73
CA ASN A 81 0.92 -12.39 -16.13
C ASN A 81 2.11 -11.93 -16.99
N ASN A 82 3.24 -11.55 -16.39
CA ASN A 82 4.42 -11.01 -17.06
C ASN A 82 4.13 -9.78 -17.94
N ASN A 83 3.09 -9.03 -17.63
CA ASN A 83 2.77 -7.78 -18.30
C ASN A 83 3.39 -6.60 -17.55
N GLN A 84 3.74 -5.54 -18.28
CA GLN A 84 4.16 -4.29 -17.64
C GLN A 84 2.98 -3.64 -16.92
N PRO A 85 3.15 -3.18 -15.65
CA PRO A 85 2.08 -2.51 -14.92
C PRO A 85 1.68 -1.20 -15.60
N GLN A 86 0.37 -1.01 -15.82
CA GLN A 86 -0.20 0.20 -16.41
C GLN A 86 -1.27 0.85 -15.52
N ALA A 87 -1.37 0.42 -14.27
CA ALA A 87 -2.36 0.97 -13.36
C ALA A 87 -1.89 2.31 -12.79
N GLU A 88 -2.63 3.37 -13.10
CA GLU A 88 -2.39 4.70 -12.55
C GLU A 88 -2.96 4.82 -11.14
N HIS A 89 -2.33 5.64 -10.31
CA HIS A 89 -2.81 5.98 -8.96
C HIS A 89 -2.87 4.80 -7.97
N ALA A 90 -2.19 3.69 -8.22
CA ALA A 90 -2.06 2.61 -7.26
C ALA A 90 -1.24 3.06 -6.04
N TYR A 91 -1.51 2.50 -4.86
CA TYR A 91 -0.58 2.63 -3.74
C TYR A 91 0.76 1.98 -4.10
N GLU A 92 1.85 2.71 -3.96
CA GLU A 92 3.19 2.18 -4.20
C GLU A 92 3.68 1.35 -3.01
N SER A 93 3.33 1.78 -1.79
CA SER A 93 3.69 1.12 -0.54
C SER A 93 2.52 1.07 0.44
N GLU A 94 2.60 0.17 1.41
CA GLU A 94 1.70 0.12 2.56
C GLU A 94 1.77 1.39 3.42
N LYS A 95 2.90 2.09 3.41
CA LYS A 95 3.08 3.34 4.13
C LYS A 95 2.12 4.42 3.65
N GLU A 96 1.94 4.57 2.34
CA GLU A 96 0.97 5.53 1.80
C GLU A 96 -0.47 5.23 2.25
N LEU A 97 -0.84 3.94 2.31
CA LEU A 97 -2.14 3.52 2.82
C LEU A 97 -2.28 3.85 4.31
N LEU A 98 -1.22 3.60 5.10
CA LEU A 98 -1.19 3.93 6.53
C LEU A 98 -1.31 5.44 6.75
N ASP A 99 -0.61 6.27 5.97
CA ASP A 99 -0.69 7.73 6.06
C ASP A 99 -2.13 8.21 5.82
N ASP A 100 -2.84 7.65 4.84
CA ASP A 100 -4.24 7.95 4.58
C ASP A 100 -5.16 7.52 5.75
N LEU A 101 -4.92 6.35 6.35
CA LEU A 101 -5.70 5.84 7.48
C LEU A 101 -5.44 6.63 8.76
N TYR A 102 -4.19 7.02 9.03
CA TYR A 102 -3.83 7.85 10.18
C TYR A 102 -4.47 9.25 10.11
N VAL A 103 -4.46 9.88 8.93
CA VAL A 103 -5.10 11.18 8.73
C VAL A 103 -6.61 11.11 9.04
N ILE A 104 -7.29 10.03 8.66
CA ILE A 104 -8.70 9.82 9.02
C ILE A 104 -8.85 9.65 10.54
N ARG A 105 -8.05 8.78 11.17
CA ARG A 105 -8.11 8.51 12.60
C ARG A 105 -7.87 9.78 13.41
N ASP A 106 -6.82 10.51 13.10
CA ASP A 106 -6.42 11.69 13.85
C ASP A 106 -7.45 12.83 13.70
N SER A 107 -8.09 12.92 12.53
CA SER A 107 -9.21 13.84 12.31
C SER A 107 -10.45 13.47 13.15
N LEU A 108 -10.81 12.19 13.23
CA LEU A 108 -11.92 11.73 14.10
C LEU A 108 -11.63 11.98 15.56
N ILE A 109 -10.41 11.74 16.01
CA ILE A 109 -9.98 12.02 17.40
C ILE A 109 -10.08 13.52 17.69
N SER A 110 -9.68 14.40 16.78
CA SER A 110 -9.75 15.85 16.96
C SER A 110 -11.17 16.37 17.07
N ASP A 111 -12.14 15.68 16.45
CA ASP A 111 -13.59 16.00 16.54
C ASP A 111 -14.29 15.32 17.74
N ASN A 112 -13.51 14.77 18.68
CA ASN A 112 -14.00 14.01 19.87
C ASN A 112 -14.80 12.74 19.54
N ASP A 113 -14.67 12.21 18.35
CA ASP A 113 -15.35 10.98 17.92
C ASP A 113 -14.47 9.73 18.14
N LEU A 114 -14.09 9.51 19.41
CA LEU A 114 -13.25 8.38 19.81
C LEU A 114 -13.92 7.02 19.55
N ILE A 115 -15.24 6.95 19.64
CA ILE A 115 -15.99 5.71 19.46
C ILE A 115 -15.85 5.23 18.02
N LEU A 116 -15.97 6.12 17.05
CA LEU A 116 -15.88 5.77 15.64
C LEU A 116 -14.44 5.54 15.17
N SER A 117 -13.46 6.21 15.79
CA SER A 117 -12.05 5.88 15.56
C SER A 117 -11.71 4.46 16.00
N ASP A 118 -12.37 3.95 17.03
CA ASP A 118 -12.20 2.58 17.53
C ASP A 118 -13.04 1.54 16.77
N PHE A 119 -14.10 1.95 16.07
CA PHE A 119 -15.05 1.04 15.40
C PHE A 119 -14.48 0.42 14.14
N GLY A 120 -13.39 -0.33 14.26
CA GLY A 120 -12.76 -1.08 13.18
C GLY A 120 -11.68 -0.33 12.38
N LEU A 121 -11.50 1.00 12.57
CA LEU A 121 -10.43 1.74 11.91
C LEU A 121 -9.07 1.41 12.52
N ASN A 122 -8.96 1.36 13.85
CA ASN A 122 -7.72 0.96 14.53
C ASN A 122 -7.35 -0.51 14.20
N ASP A 123 -8.34 -1.40 14.10
CA ASP A 123 -8.09 -2.78 13.67
C ASP A 123 -7.64 -2.86 12.21
N PHE A 124 -8.15 -1.97 11.35
CA PHE A 124 -7.68 -1.88 9.96
C PHE A 124 -6.24 -1.38 9.90
N ILE A 125 -5.90 -0.34 10.65
CA ILE A 125 -4.53 0.19 10.76
C ILE A 125 -3.57 -0.91 11.23
N ARG A 126 -3.87 -1.58 12.34
CA ARG A 126 -3.05 -2.69 12.88
C ARG A 126 -2.86 -3.82 11.87
N LEU A 127 -3.90 -4.13 11.11
CA LEU A 127 -3.82 -5.15 10.07
C LEU A 127 -2.82 -4.74 8.97
N VAL A 128 -2.86 -3.49 8.53
CA VAL A 128 -1.92 -2.96 7.53
C VAL A 128 -0.50 -2.87 8.09
N GLU A 129 -0.33 -2.40 9.33
CA GLU A 129 0.98 -2.36 10.02
C GLU A 129 1.61 -3.75 10.13
N THR A 130 0.80 -4.78 10.39
CA THR A 130 1.28 -6.14 10.61
C THR A 130 1.63 -6.84 9.30
N PHE A 131 0.79 -6.73 8.29
CA PHE A 131 0.86 -7.54 7.09
C PHE A 131 1.30 -6.76 5.84
N GLY A 132 1.22 -5.44 5.85
CA GLY A 132 1.51 -4.61 4.68
C GLY A 132 0.75 -5.06 3.43
N PHE A 133 1.40 -5.03 2.28
CA PHE A 133 0.90 -5.65 1.05
C PHE A 133 1.39 -7.11 0.89
N HIS A 134 2.12 -7.62 1.87
CA HIS A 134 2.67 -8.97 1.93
C HIS A 134 2.04 -9.69 3.12
N LEU A 135 1.55 -10.90 2.99
CA LEU A 135 0.98 -11.64 4.13
C LEU A 135 2.06 -12.10 5.12
N VAL A 136 3.25 -12.40 4.63
CA VAL A 136 4.40 -12.85 5.40
C VAL A 136 5.70 -12.43 4.71
N ASN A 137 6.71 -12.12 5.49
CA ASN A 137 8.08 -12.05 5.00
C ASN A 137 8.59 -13.49 4.79
N LEU A 138 9.14 -13.75 3.61
CA LEU A 138 9.74 -15.05 3.32
C LEU A 138 11.11 -15.11 4.00
N ASP A 139 11.24 -16.00 4.98
CA ASP A 139 12.54 -16.35 5.56
C ASP A 139 13.09 -17.56 4.79
N ILE A 140 14.10 -17.33 3.96
CA ILE A 140 14.76 -18.39 3.19
C ILE A 140 15.98 -18.83 4.01
N ARG A 141 15.92 -20.08 4.48
CA ARG A 141 17.05 -20.74 5.14
C ARG A 141 17.55 -21.83 4.23
N GLU A 142 18.73 -21.64 3.66
CA GLU A 142 19.35 -22.55 2.74
C GLU A 142 20.81 -22.76 3.14
N GLU A 143 21.40 -23.88 2.76
CA GLU A 143 22.81 -24.15 2.97
C GLU A 143 23.69 -23.19 2.16
N SER A 144 24.78 -22.71 2.75
CA SER A 144 25.68 -21.74 2.11
C SER A 144 26.22 -22.21 0.74
N THR A 145 26.39 -23.53 0.57
CA THR A 145 26.78 -24.12 -0.71
C THR A 145 25.78 -23.87 -1.82
N ASN A 146 24.47 -23.98 -1.53
CA ASN A 146 23.41 -23.72 -2.51
C ASN A 146 23.36 -22.25 -2.89
N HIS A 147 23.57 -21.32 -1.94
CA HIS A 147 23.71 -19.89 -2.24
C HIS A 147 24.92 -19.63 -3.15
N THR A 148 26.08 -20.24 -2.85
CA THR A 148 27.28 -20.09 -3.67
C THR A 148 27.06 -20.61 -5.08
N ASN A 149 26.41 -21.76 -5.25
CA ASN A 149 26.12 -22.33 -6.56
C ASN A 149 25.17 -21.44 -7.36
N ALA A 150 24.07 -20.97 -6.74
CA ALA A 150 23.11 -20.10 -7.41
C ALA A 150 23.74 -18.77 -7.86
N ILE A 151 24.57 -18.15 -7.02
CA ILE A 151 25.29 -16.92 -7.38
C ILE A 151 26.30 -17.21 -8.51
N SER A 152 27.02 -18.34 -8.45
CA SER A 152 27.97 -18.75 -9.49
C SER A 152 27.28 -18.91 -10.84
N ASP A 153 26.12 -19.56 -10.88
CA ASP A 153 25.37 -19.75 -12.12
C ASP A 153 24.93 -18.41 -12.70
N VAL A 154 24.41 -17.50 -11.86
CA VAL A 154 23.98 -16.17 -12.31
C VAL A 154 25.15 -15.34 -12.84
N LEU A 155 26.26 -15.28 -12.10
CA LEU A 155 27.43 -14.48 -12.50
C LEU A 155 28.17 -15.07 -13.70
N ASN A 156 28.18 -16.37 -13.85
CA ASN A 156 28.75 -17.02 -15.03
C ASN A 156 27.96 -16.66 -16.29
N VAL A 157 26.64 -16.68 -16.23
CA VAL A 157 25.77 -16.33 -17.37
C VAL A 157 25.78 -14.83 -17.66
N SER A 158 25.72 -13.98 -16.64
CA SER A 158 25.61 -12.51 -16.81
C SER A 158 26.94 -11.82 -17.10
N SER A 159 28.03 -12.28 -16.49
CA SER A 159 29.33 -11.56 -16.46
C SER A 159 30.52 -12.45 -16.79
N GLN A 160 30.31 -13.74 -17.07
CA GLN A 160 31.37 -14.74 -17.32
C GLN A 160 32.41 -14.85 -16.19
N ILE A 161 31.98 -14.64 -14.95
CA ILE A 161 32.81 -14.72 -13.75
C ILE A 161 32.65 -16.10 -13.13
N ASP A 162 33.78 -16.81 -12.95
CA ASP A 162 33.83 -18.05 -12.16
C ASP A 162 33.88 -17.74 -10.65
N TYR A 163 32.72 -17.40 -10.11
CA TYR A 163 32.57 -16.97 -8.70
C TYR A 163 33.01 -18.07 -7.71
N ALA A 164 32.86 -19.36 -8.06
CA ALA A 164 33.17 -20.44 -7.19
C ALA A 164 34.70 -20.55 -6.93
N SER A 165 35.52 -20.17 -7.90
CA SER A 165 36.99 -20.20 -7.80
C SER A 165 37.60 -19.02 -7.04
N LEU A 166 36.83 -17.95 -6.78
CA LEU A 166 37.30 -16.75 -6.09
C LEU A 166 37.50 -16.98 -4.60
N ASP A 167 38.49 -16.28 -4.03
CA ASP A 167 38.65 -16.17 -2.58
C ASP A 167 37.54 -15.26 -1.98
N GLU A 168 37.35 -15.34 -0.64
CA GLU A 168 36.25 -14.63 0.04
C GLU A 168 36.26 -13.13 -0.20
N LYS A 169 37.42 -12.47 -0.19
CA LYS A 169 37.54 -11.03 -0.41
C LYS A 169 37.15 -10.66 -1.83
N SER A 170 37.54 -11.42 -2.81
CA SER A 170 37.17 -11.22 -4.21
C SER A 170 35.68 -11.46 -4.43
N ARG A 171 35.07 -12.46 -3.76
CA ARG A 171 33.62 -12.70 -3.79
C ARG A 171 32.84 -11.52 -3.27
N ILE A 172 33.24 -10.93 -2.13
CA ILE A 172 32.61 -9.75 -1.57
C ILE A 172 32.70 -8.57 -2.55
N ASN A 173 33.89 -8.30 -3.09
CA ASN A 173 34.08 -7.22 -4.05
C ASN A 173 33.24 -7.36 -5.32
N GLU A 174 33.00 -8.60 -5.78
CA GLU A 174 32.13 -8.83 -6.93
C GLU A 174 30.65 -8.58 -6.60
N LEU A 175 30.19 -8.97 -5.41
CA LEU A 175 28.80 -8.75 -4.97
C LEU A 175 28.49 -7.26 -4.69
N GLU A 176 29.50 -6.47 -4.26
CA GLU A 176 29.32 -5.03 -4.03
C GLU A 176 29.18 -4.19 -5.33
N LYS A 177 29.40 -4.79 -6.50
CA LYS A 177 29.23 -4.12 -7.79
C LYS A 177 27.77 -4.09 -8.29
N PHE A 178 26.90 -4.88 -7.67
CA PHE A 178 25.48 -5.02 -8.00
C PHE A 178 24.60 -4.35 -6.95
#